data_05d8641104ae2859e3231b7b34d1286b
#
_entry.id   05d8641104ae2859e3231b7b34d1286b
#
_cell.length_a   1.000
_cell.length_b   1.000
_cell.length_c   1.000
_cell.angle_alpha   90.00
_cell.angle_beta   90.00
_cell.angle_gamma   90.00
#
_symmetry.space_group_name_H-M   'P 1'
#
loop_
_entity.id
_entity.type
_entity.pdbx_description
1 polymer ?
#
loop_
_entity_poly.entity_id
_entity_poly.type
_entity_poly.pdbx_seq_one_letter_code
_entity_poly.pdbx_strand_id
1 'polypeptide(L)'
;MKKYLGLMICAMVALTSACKKDDYKNDGGKSNPYVDMTTYDFLKSKPQFDSLVKIIDHAGLKDVVNSNVTFFATTNYSIAPYVSAKKNQKAIEIGNENFEFGINDIPATELADSMKTYLFEGKINRDVITVSGQVYPTLLTTPPSNVTYMIKFRRTFDYSSFLDHVDYVNYVKIRGTRDDQEPDPEAIPDNQKDQAVDCQTSGIITRTGVVHVIDGNHRLFFNAQSLGN
;
A
#
# COMPACT_ATOMS: atom_id res chain seq x y z
N MET A 1 25.24 -47.26 44.23
CA MET A 1 25.02 -45.77 44.41
C MET A 1 25.88 -44.93 43.49
N LYS A 2 27.17 -45.22 43.30
CA LYS A 2 28.05 -44.37 42.41
C LYS A 2 27.67 -44.39 40.92
N LYS A 3 27.04 -45.47 40.38
CA LYS A 3 26.63 -45.52 38.96
C LYS A 3 25.42 -44.65 38.61
N TYR A 4 24.52 -44.43 39.56
CA TYR A 4 23.33 -43.59 39.34
C TYR A 4 23.63 -42.08 39.51
N LEU A 5 24.66 -41.75 40.29
CA LEU A 5 25.09 -40.35 40.46
C LEU A 5 25.64 -39.78 39.14
N GLY A 6 26.41 -40.58 38.34
CA GLY A 6 26.90 -40.17 37.03
C GLY A 6 25.77 -39.93 36.00
N LEU A 7 24.73 -40.77 36.02
CA LEU A 7 23.58 -40.64 35.13
C LEU A 7 22.75 -39.40 35.46
N MET A 8 22.63 -39.08 36.75
CA MET A 8 21.87 -37.89 37.21
C MET A 8 22.60 -36.58 36.85
N ILE A 9 23.93 -36.55 36.92
CA ILE A 9 24.74 -35.39 36.52
C ILE A 9 24.69 -35.18 35.00
N CYS A 10 24.73 -36.22 34.16
CA CYS A 10 24.55 -36.12 32.70
C CYS A 10 23.16 -35.60 32.31
N ALA A 11 22.10 -36.04 33.02
CA ALA A 11 20.73 -35.57 32.74
C ALA A 11 20.56 -34.09 33.13
N MET A 12 21.25 -33.62 34.20
CA MET A 12 21.17 -32.22 34.62
C MET A 12 21.93 -31.26 33.67
N VAL A 13 23.01 -31.70 33.04
CA VAL A 13 23.77 -30.92 32.05
C VAL A 13 23.01 -30.83 30.69
N ALA A 14 22.23 -31.86 30.35
CA ALA A 14 21.40 -31.84 29.13
C ALA A 14 20.22 -30.87 29.21
N LEU A 15 19.73 -30.53 30.42
CA LEU A 15 18.63 -29.60 30.61
C LEU A 15 19.04 -28.12 30.59
N THR A 16 20.32 -27.81 30.68
CA THR A 16 20.82 -26.41 30.64
C THR A 16 21.12 -25.90 29.22
N SER A 17 21.17 -26.78 28.24
CA SER A 17 21.40 -26.39 26.82
C SER A 17 20.13 -26.10 26.03
N ALA A 18 18.92 -26.19 26.62
CA ALA A 18 17.66 -26.07 25.93
C ALA A 18 17.07 -24.65 25.95
N CYS A 19 17.75 -23.66 26.52
CA CYS A 19 17.33 -22.26 26.45
C CYS A 19 18.47 -21.38 25.93
N LYS A 20 18.83 -21.51 24.65
CA LYS A 20 19.21 -20.31 23.92
C LYS A 20 17.92 -19.50 23.77
N LYS A 21 17.70 -18.52 24.66
CA LYS A 21 16.96 -17.34 24.31
C LYS A 21 17.68 -16.80 23.08
N ASP A 22 17.15 -17.05 21.89
CA ASP A 22 17.40 -16.17 20.78
C ASP A 22 17.09 -14.78 21.35
N ASP A 23 18.11 -13.93 21.39
CA ASP A 23 17.94 -12.52 21.68
C ASP A 23 16.97 -12.00 20.60
N TYR A 24 15.67 -12.09 20.88
CA TYR A 24 14.66 -11.30 20.23
C TYR A 24 14.91 -9.87 20.72
N LYS A 25 16.06 -9.34 20.34
CA LYS A 25 16.27 -7.91 20.32
C LYS A 25 15.41 -7.39 19.19
N ASN A 26 14.17 -7.14 19.51
CA ASN A 26 13.31 -6.25 18.74
C ASN A 26 13.88 -4.84 19.00
N ASP A 27 15.15 -4.65 18.60
CA ASP A 27 15.90 -3.40 18.76
C ASP A 27 15.45 -2.34 17.74
N GLY A 28 14.31 -2.61 17.03
CA GLY A 28 13.84 -1.73 15.98
C GLY A 28 14.85 -1.57 14.86
N GLY A 29 15.72 -2.55 14.64
CA GLY A 29 16.74 -2.54 13.60
C GLY A 29 16.14 -2.03 12.31
N LYS A 30 16.68 -0.95 11.78
CA LYS A 30 16.23 -0.37 10.50
C LYS A 30 16.37 -1.45 9.45
N SER A 31 15.24 -2.01 8.99
CA SER A 31 15.26 -2.94 7.87
C SER A 31 15.91 -2.24 6.68
N ASN A 32 16.79 -2.95 5.96
CA ASN A 32 17.38 -2.38 4.77
C ASN A 32 16.28 -2.05 3.74
N PRO A 33 16.06 -0.77 3.39
CA PRO A 33 15.01 -0.39 2.47
C PRO A 33 15.35 -0.70 1.01
N TYR A 34 16.61 -1.06 0.73
CA TYR A 34 17.11 -1.24 -0.64
C TYR A 34 16.83 -2.64 -1.17
N VAL A 35 16.28 -2.68 -2.38
CA VAL A 35 16.04 -3.91 -3.14
C VAL A 35 16.73 -3.82 -4.48
N ASP A 36 17.63 -4.77 -4.78
CA ASP A 36 18.39 -4.81 -6.03
C ASP A 36 17.58 -5.40 -7.20
N MET A 37 16.40 -4.79 -7.44
CA MET A 37 15.48 -5.12 -8.53
C MET A 37 14.92 -3.82 -9.12
N THR A 38 14.39 -3.87 -10.37
CA THR A 38 13.51 -2.81 -10.86
C THR A 38 12.21 -2.80 -10.08
N THR A 39 11.46 -1.70 -10.12
CA THR A 39 10.16 -1.62 -9.45
C THR A 39 9.21 -2.71 -9.94
N TYR A 40 9.12 -2.90 -11.24
CA TYR A 40 8.28 -3.96 -11.82
C TYR A 40 8.71 -5.37 -11.39
N ASP A 41 10.01 -5.68 -11.42
CA ASP A 41 10.52 -7.00 -11.03
C ASP A 41 10.30 -7.26 -9.53
N PHE A 42 10.44 -6.23 -8.68
CA PHE A 42 10.11 -6.31 -7.27
C PHE A 42 8.63 -6.68 -7.07
N LEU A 43 7.70 -5.98 -7.72
CA LEU A 43 6.27 -6.30 -7.62
C LEU A 43 5.99 -7.73 -8.10
N LYS A 44 6.56 -8.11 -9.25
CA LYS A 44 6.38 -9.45 -9.83
C LYS A 44 6.94 -10.58 -8.95
N SER A 45 7.93 -10.29 -8.10
CA SER A 45 8.52 -11.27 -7.18
C SER A 45 7.64 -11.59 -5.96
N LYS A 46 6.52 -10.87 -5.77
CA LYS A 46 5.68 -10.96 -4.58
C LYS A 46 4.24 -11.33 -4.93
N PRO A 47 3.73 -12.50 -4.53
CA PRO A 47 2.38 -12.97 -4.90
C PRO A 47 1.25 -12.00 -4.52
N GLN A 48 1.44 -11.18 -3.49
CA GLN A 48 0.46 -10.17 -3.06
C GLN A 48 0.18 -9.09 -4.11
N PHE A 49 1.03 -8.96 -5.14
CA PHE A 49 0.90 -8.00 -6.23
C PHE A 49 0.52 -8.64 -7.57
N ASP A 50 0.18 -9.92 -7.62
CA ASP A 50 -0.13 -10.61 -8.88
C ASP A 50 -1.21 -9.90 -9.71
N SER A 51 -2.26 -9.41 -9.06
CA SER A 51 -3.32 -8.66 -9.73
C SER A 51 -2.84 -7.27 -10.19
N LEU A 52 -1.96 -6.62 -9.40
CA LEU A 52 -1.36 -5.33 -9.78
C LEU A 52 -0.45 -5.49 -11.00
N VAL A 53 0.37 -6.54 -11.04
CA VAL A 53 1.23 -6.86 -12.18
C VAL A 53 0.39 -7.10 -13.44
N LYS A 54 -0.73 -7.83 -13.33
CA LYS A 54 -1.67 -8.01 -14.45
C LYS A 54 -2.24 -6.68 -14.96
N ILE A 55 -2.58 -5.76 -14.05
CA ILE A 55 -3.04 -4.41 -14.44
C ILE A 55 -1.92 -3.66 -15.15
N ILE A 56 -0.70 -3.66 -14.62
CA ILE A 56 0.47 -2.98 -15.23
C ILE A 56 0.74 -3.52 -16.64
N ASP A 57 0.70 -4.84 -16.82
CA ASP A 57 0.93 -5.49 -18.10
C ASP A 57 -0.18 -5.15 -19.11
N HIS A 58 -1.46 -5.29 -18.68
CA HIS A 58 -2.61 -5.02 -19.54
C HIS A 58 -2.70 -3.54 -19.93
N ALA A 59 -2.37 -2.63 -19.02
CA ALA A 59 -2.36 -1.18 -19.24
C ALA A 59 -1.09 -0.67 -19.98
N GLY A 60 -0.10 -1.54 -20.25
CA GLY A 60 1.16 -1.16 -20.90
C GLY A 60 2.05 -0.23 -20.08
N LEU A 61 2.00 -0.30 -18.75
CA LEU A 61 2.65 0.65 -17.83
C LEU A 61 4.01 0.18 -17.31
N LYS A 62 4.56 -0.94 -17.78
CA LYS A 62 5.81 -1.49 -17.27
C LYS A 62 6.97 -0.50 -17.31
N ASP A 63 7.15 0.18 -18.43
CA ASP A 63 8.24 1.15 -18.60
C ASP A 63 8.01 2.40 -17.74
N VAL A 64 6.76 2.82 -17.58
CA VAL A 64 6.37 3.94 -16.73
C VAL A 64 6.67 3.62 -15.26
N VAL A 65 6.33 2.44 -14.79
CA VAL A 65 6.63 1.98 -13.41
C VAL A 65 8.12 1.90 -13.16
N ASN A 66 8.93 1.69 -14.19
CA ASN A 66 10.40 1.64 -14.11
C ASN A 66 11.10 2.97 -14.44
N SER A 67 10.40 4.09 -14.58
CA SER A 67 10.97 5.36 -15.06
C SER A 67 11.36 6.36 -13.97
N ASN A 68 11.90 5.94 -12.85
CA ASN A 68 12.27 6.81 -11.72
C ASN A 68 11.05 7.48 -11.07
N VAL A 69 10.08 6.68 -10.67
CA VAL A 69 8.84 7.12 -10.04
C VAL A 69 8.74 6.66 -8.58
N THR A 70 7.88 7.33 -7.83
CA THR A 70 7.33 6.82 -6.58
C THR A 70 5.99 6.16 -6.87
N PHE A 71 5.83 4.92 -6.49
CA PHE A 71 4.64 4.13 -6.72
C PHE A 71 3.95 3.76 -5.41
N PHE A 72 2.70 4.18 -5.26
CA PHE A 72 1.80 3.73 -4.21
C PHE A 72 1.13 2.42 -4.64
N ALA A 73 1.79 1.30 -4.38
CA ALA A 73 1.38 -0.03 -4.85
C ALA A 73 0.23 -0.59 -4.02
N THR A 74 -0.82 -1.07 -4.70
CA THR A 74 -1.97 -1.74 -4.09
C THR A 74 -1.79 -3.25 -4.12
N THR A 75 -2.39 -3.95 -3.17
CA THR A 75 -2.35 -5.41 -3.10
C THR A 75 -3.56 -6.05 -3.81
N ASN A 76 -3.52 -7.37 -3.96
CA ASN A 76 -4.65 -8.15 -4.49
C ASN A 76 -5.96 -7.88 -3.72
N TYR A 77 -5.87 -7.62 -2.40
CA TYR A 77 -7.04 -7.31 -1.55
C TYR A 77 -7.73 -6.01 -1.95
N SER A 78 -6.98 -5.01 -2.39
CA SER A 78 -7.53 -3.73 -2.89
C SER A 78 -8.14 -3.87 -4.29
N ILE A 79 -7.60 -4.77 -5.11
CA ILE A 79 -7.98 -4.93 -6.52
C ILE A 79 -9.22 -5.81 -6.68
N ALA A 80 -9.32 -6.90 -5.92
CA ALA A 80 -10.41 -7.85 -6.05
C ALA A 80 -11.81 -7.22 -5.88
N PRO A 81 -12.08 -6.35 -4.87
CA PRO A 81 -13.35 -5.67 -4.75
C PRO A 81 -13.65 -4.72 -5.91
N TYR A 82 -12.63 -4.05 -6.46
CA TYR A 82 -12.80 -3.18 -7.64
C TYR A 82 -13.22 -3.97 -8.88
N VAL A 83 -12.54 -5.10 -9.17
CA VAL A 83 -12.89 -5.97 -10.31
C VAL A 83 -14.29 -6.56 -10.14
N SER A 84 -14.63 -6.99 -8.92
CA SER A 84 -15.98 -7.49 -8.59
C SER A 84 -17.05 -6.42 -8.83
N ALA A 85 -16.76 -5.18 -8.45
CA ALA A 85 -17.64 -4.04 -8.68
C ALA A 85 -17.87 -3.80 -10.18
N LYS A 86 -16.82 -3.82 -10.99
CA LYS A 86 -16.93 -3.68 -12.46
C LYS A 86 -17.70 -4.84 -13.09
N LYS A 87 -17.48 -6.07 -12.61
CA LYS A 87 -18.24 -7.25 -13.03
C LYS A 87 -19.74 -7.05 -12.79
N ASN A 88 -20.13 -6.66 -11.57
CA ASN A 88 -21.52 -6.48 -11.21
C ASN A 88 -22.18 -5.37 -12.04
N GLN A 89 -21.49 -4.25 -12.25
CA GLN A 89 -21.99 -3.19 -13.13
C GLN A 89 -22.25 -3.73 -14.54
N LYS A 90 -21.32 -4.49 -15.09
CA LYS A 90 -21.45 -5.08 -16.43
C LYS A 90 -22.55 -6.14 -16.48
N ALA A 91 -22.70 -6.96 -15.44
CA ALA A 91 -23.77 -7.94 -15.31
C ALA A 91 -25.17 -7.30 -15.41
N ILE A 92 -25.35 -6.16 -14.75
CA ILE A 92 -26.61 -5.38 -14.81
C ILE A 92 -26.85 -4.86 -16.24
N GLU A 93 -25.81 -4.29 -16.88
CA GLU A 93 -25.90 -3.76 -18.25
C GLU A 93 -26.35 -4.81 -19.26
N ILE A 94 -25.82 -6.04 -19.16
CA ILE A 94 -26.10 -7.12 -20.13
C ILE A 94 -27.21 -8.06 -19.70
N GLY A 95 -27.74 -7.91 -18.47
CA GLY A 95 -28.80 -8.80 -17.91
C GLY A 95 -28.34 -10.23 -17.68
N ASN A 96 -27.05 -10.47 -17.40
CA ASN A 96 -26.48 -11.78 -17.16
C ASN A 96 -25.49 -11.76 -16.00
N GLU A 97 -25.87 -12.36 -14.87
CA GLU A 97 -25.05 -12.42 -13.66
C GLU A 97 -23.92 -13.47 -13.74
N ASN A 98 -24.04 -14.44 -14.63
CA ASN A 98 -23.14 -15.59 -14.71
C ASN A 98 -22.04 -15.45 -15.79
N PHE A 99 -21.83 -14.24 -16.33
CA PHE A 99 -20.76 -14.06 -17.31
C PHE A 99 -19.38 -13.98 -16.61
N GLU A 100 -18.35 -14.44 -17.31
CA GLU A 100 -16.98 -14.30 -16.83
C GLU A 100 -16.47 -12.88 -17.05
N PHE A 101 -15.75 -12.36 -16.06
CA PHE A 101 -15.16 -11.02 -16.11
C PHE A 101 -13.91 -10.95 -15.23
N GLY A 102 -12.89 -10.32 -15.74
CA GLY A 102 -11.62 -10.15 -15.04
C GLY A 102 -10.92 -8.84 -15.41
N ILE A 103 -9.67 -8.69 -15.00
CA ILE A 103 -8.86 -7.49 -15.22
C ILE A 103 -8.76 -7.16 -16.73
N ASN A 104 -8.61 -8.18 -17.57
CA ASN A 104 -8.45 -8.02 -19.02
C ASN A 104 -9.70 -7.54 -19.75
N ASP A 105 -10.86 -7.60 -19.10
CA ASP A 105 -12.14 -7.12 -19.66
C ASP A 105 -12.37 -5.64 -19.35
N ILE A 106 -11.54 -5.05 -18.49
CA ILE A 106 -11.57 -3.61 -18.21
C ILE A 106 -10.72 -2.90 -19.28
N PRO A 107 -11.20 -1.79 -19.90
CA PRO A 107 -10.41 -1.09 -20.92
C PRO A 107 -9.01 -0.72 -20.43
N ALA A 108 -7.98 -1.08 -21.20
CA ALA A 108 -6.58 -0.82 -20.84
C ALA A 108 -6.30 0.67 -20.60
N THR A 109 -6.94 1.56 -21.37
CA THR A 109 -6.82 3.02 -21.20
C THR A 109 -7.41 3.51 -19.89
N GLU A 110 -8.56 2.96 -19.45
CA GLU A 110 -9.18 3.27 -18.16
C GLU A 110 -8.23 2.88 -17.01
N LEU A 111 -7.66 1.68 -17.08
CA LEU A 111 -6.70 1.22 -16.09
C LEU A 111 -5.41 2.04 -16.11
N ALA A 112 -4.91 2.38 -17.30
CA ALA A 112 -3.69 3.18 -17.44
C ALA A 112 -3.84 4.56 -16.81
N ASP A 113 -4.90 5.27 -17.10
CA ASP A 113 -5.12 6.61 -16.57
C ASP A 113 -5.38 6.59 -15.06
N SER A 114 -6.18 5.64 -14.60
CA SER A 114 -6.44 5.47 -13.18
C SER A 114 -5.18 5.07 -12.40
N MET A 115 -4.33 4.18 -12.94
CA MET A 115 -3.07 3.79 -12.28
C MET A 115 -2.05 4.92 -12.21
N LYS A 116 -2.04 5.85 -13.16
CA LYS A 116 -1.17 7.03 -13.12
C LYS A 116 -1.45 7.94 -11.92
N THR A 117 -2.63 7.85 -11.30
CA THR A 117 -2.91 8.58 -10.06
C THR A 117 -2.11 8.08 -8.86
N TYR A 118 -1.59 6.85 -8.90
CA TYR A 118 -0.72 6.26 -7.87
C TYR A 118 0.77 6.40 -8.18
N LEU A 119 1.13 7.02 -9.29
CA LEU A 119 2.50 7.22 -9.75
C LEU A 119 2.85 8.71 -9.70
N PHE A 120 3.99 9.00 -9.08
CA PHE A 120 4.53 10.35 -8.92
C PHE A 120 5.93 10.40 -9.49
N GLU A 121 6.29 11.52 -10.11
CA GLU A 121 7.65 11.72 -10.64
C GLU A 121 8.66 11.80 -9.51
N GLY A 122 9.81 11.15 -9.68
CA GLY A 122 10.93 11.19 -8.75
C GLY A 122 10.77 10.26 -7.53
N LYS A 123 11.70 10.40 -6.61
CA LYS A 123 11.81 9.53 -5.42
C LYS A 123 11.32 10.27 -4.18
N ILE A 124 10.08 10.09 -3.83
CA ILE A 124 9.47 10.59 -2.59
C ILE A 124 9.66 9.50 -1.53
N ASN A 125 10.84 9.45 -0.91
CA ASN A 125 11.12 8.52 0.18
C ASN A 125 10.65 9.12 1.52
N ARG A 126 10.77 8.35 2.61
CA ARG A 126 10.34 8.80 3.94
C ARG A 126 11.06 10.06 4.44
N ASP A 127 12.28 10.36 3.95
CA ASP A 127 13.09 11.47 4.46
C ASP A 127 12.56 12.85 4.02
N VAL A 128 11.77 12.89 2.92
CA VAL A 128 11.18 14.13 2.40
C VAL A 128 9.71 14.31 2.78
N ILE A 129 9.07 13.30 3.39
CA ILE A 129 7.67 13.36 3.80
C ILE A 129 7.58 14.08 5.15
N THR A 130 6.54 14.90 5.32
CA THR A 130 6.28 15.66 6.56
C THR A 130 4.87 15.37 7.09
N VAL A 131 4.62 15.71 8.35
CA VAL A 131 3.29 15.61 8.96
C VAL A 131 2.30 16.60 8.34
N SER A 132 2.76 17.81 7.97
CA SER A 132 1.92 18.80 7.28
C SER A 132 1.52 18.38 5.87
N GLY A 133 2.28 17.46 5.28
CA GLY A 133 2.06 16.96 3.94
C GLY A 133 2.40 17.95 2.83
N GLN A 134 2.51 17.40 1.62
CA GLN A 134 2.74 18.17 0.41
C GLN A 134 1.92 17.59 -0.74
N VAL A 135 1.32 18.45 -1.54
CA VAL A 135 0.65 18.08 -2.79
C VAL A 135 1.69 17.81 -3.85
N TYR A 136 1.56 16.66 -4.52
CA TYR A 136 2.43 16.26 -5.62
C TYR A 136 1.60 16.01 -6.88
N PRO A 137 2.08 16.43 -8.06
CA PRO A 137 1.45 16.04 -9.32
C PRO A 137 1.65 14.54 -9.55
N THR A 138 0.57 13.86 -9.94
CA THR A 138 0.64 12.47 -10.39
C THR A 138 1.04 12.41 -11.86
N LEU A 139 1.33 11.20 -12.37
CA LEU A 139 1.60 11.01 -13.80
C LEU A 139 0.33 11.07 -14.67
N LEU A 140 -0.85 11.22 -14.09
CA LEU A 140 -2.07 11.50 -14.83
C LEU A 140 -2.02 12.93 -15.38
N THR A 141 -1.92 13.09 -16.70
CA THR A 141 -1.73 14.39 -17.35
C THR A 141 -2.96 15.30 -17.32
N THR A 142 -4.14 14.72 -17.19
CA THR A 142 -5.43 15.45 -17.19
C THR A 142 -6.29 15.00 -15.99
N PRO A 143 -5.87 15.31 -14.74
CA PRO A 143 -6.71 15.00 -13.58
C PRO A 143 -7.99 15.86 -13.62
N PRO A 144 -9.07 15.41 -12.98
CA PRO A 144 -10.23 16.26 -12.73
C PRO A 144 -9.80 17.56 -12.06
N SER A 145 -10.37 18.69 -12.47
CA SER A 145 -9.93 20.04 -12.07
C SER A 145 -9.97 20.31 -10.55
N ASN A 146 -10.77 19.53 -9.82
CA ASN A 146 -10.96 19.66 -8.37
C ASN A 146 -10.32 18.52 -7.56
N VAL A 147 -9.44 17.70 -8.18
CA VAL A 147 -8.78 16.59 -7.50
C VAL A 147 -7.28 16.77 -7.53
N THR A 148 -6.67 16.73 -6.34
CA THR A 148 -5.22 16.72 -6.18
C THR A 148 -4.81 15.59 -5.23
N TYR A 149 -3.52 15.29 -5.17
CA TYR A 149 -3.01 14.21 -4.35
C TYR A 149 -1.91 14.71 -3.43
N MET A 150 -2.02 14.37 -2.14
CA MET A 150 -1.07 14.76 -1.11
C MET A 150 -0.44 13.51 -0.49
N ILE A 151 0.83 13.64 -0.15
CA ILE A 151 1.57 12.64 0.61
C ILE A 151 1.99 13.30 1.92
N LYS A 152 1.66 12.65 3.05
CA LYS A 152 2.01 13.13 4.39
C LYS A 152 2.34 11.98 5.33
N PHE A 153 2.87 12.30 6.51
CA PHE A 153 2.80 11.38 7.63
C PHE A 153 1.50 11.57 8.39
N ARG A 154 0.79 10.45 8.60
CA ARG A 154 -0.23 10.36 9.64
C ARG A 154 0.45 9.89 10.92
N ARG A 155 0.57 10.80 11.87
CA ARG A 155 1.16 10.51 13.18
C ARG A 155 0.10 9.95 14.12
N THR A 156 0.42 8.86 14.83
CA THR A 156 -0.43 8.32 15.91
C THR A 156 0.37 8.12 17.18
N PHE A 157 -0.31 8.24 18.31
CA PHE A 157 0.21 8.02 19.65
C PHE A 157 -0.38 6.76 20.30
N ASP A 158 -1.08 5.91 19.52
CA ASP A 158 -1.75 4.70 20.01
C ASP A 158 -0.78 3.71 20.70
N TYR A 159 0.51 3.81 20.37
CA TYR A 159 1.58 2.96 20.92
C TYR A 159 2.48 3.71 21.91
N SER A 160 1.99 4.79 22.52
CA SER A 160 2.78 5.67 23.39
C SER A 160 3.39 4.99 24.63
N SER A 161 2.90 3.82 25.02
CA SER A 161 3.52 2.98 26.06
C SER A 161 4.85 2.36 25.63
N PHE A 162 5.18 2.33 24.34
CA PHE A 162 6.38 1.69 23.80
C PHE A 162 7.21 2.62 22.92
N LEU A 163 6.59 3.58 22.23
CA LEU A 163 7.20 4.50 21.30
C LEU A 163 6.59 5.90 21.48
N ASP A 164 7.36 6.95 21.30
CA ASP A 164 6.85 8.32 21.35
C ASP A 164 5.69 8.54 20.38
N HIS A 165 5.82 8.03 19.16
CA HIS A 165 4.79 8.07 18.11
C HIS A 165 5.13 7.09 16.99
N VAL A 166 4.14 6.82 16.14
CA VAL A 166 4.33 6.09 14.89
C VAL A 166 3.86 6.96 13.73
N ASP A 167 4.71 7.09 12.70
CA ASP A 167 4.41 7.83 11.48
C ASP A 167 4.12 6.87 10.32
N TYR A 168 2.87 6.80 9.89
CA TYR A 168 2.46 6.10 8.69
C TYR A 168 2.56 7.02 7.49
N VAL A 169 3.15 6.56 6.39
CA VAL A 169 3.00 7.26 5.10
C VAL A 169 1.55 7.16 4.69
N ASN A 170 0.94 8.31 4.46
CA ASN A 170 -0.46 8.44 4.16
C ASN A 170 -0.63 9.07 2.78
N TYR A 171 -1.39 8.41 1.92
CA TYR A 171 -1.76 8.86 0.59
C TYR A 171 -3.16 9.43 0.61
N VAL A 172 -3.31 10.68 0.22
CA VAL A 172 -4.56 11.43 0.32
C VAL A 172 -5.00 11.92 -1.06
N LYS A 173 -6.23 11.58 -1.43
CA LYS A 173 -6.95 12.18 -2.55
C LYS A 173 -7.77 13.33 -2.04
N ILE A 174 -7.38 14.54 -2.36
CA ILE A 174 -8.04 15.79 -1.97
C ILE A 174 -9.12 16.10 -2.99
N ARG A 175 -10.29 16.50 -2.51
CA ARG A 175 -11.44 16.94 -3.31
C ARG A 175 -11.75 18.40 -2.99
N GLY A 176 -11.32 19.30 -3.87
CA GLY A 176 -11.46 20.75 -3.62
C GLY A 176 -10.40 21.27 -2.65
N THR A 177 -10.82 21.89 -1.57
CA THR A 177 -9.93 22.35 -0.48
C THR A 177 -9.66 21.19 0.48
N ARG A 178 -8.51 21.18 1.12
CA ARG A 178 -8.16 20.19 2.15
C ARG A 178 -9.12 20.29 3.33
N ASP A 179 -9.67 19.16 3.78
CA ASP A 179 -10.58 19.10 4.92
C ASP A 179 -9.96 19.70 6.19
N ASP A 180 -8.65 19.50 6.42
CA ASP A 180 -7.94 20.03 7.58
C ASP A 180 -7.67 21.54 7.52
N GLN A 181 -8.02 22.21 6.43
CA GLN A 181 -7.95 23.67 6.26
C GLN A 181 -9.33 24.33 6.27
N GLU A 182 -10.41 23.56 6.29
CA GLU A 182 -11.76 24.09 6.38
C GLU A 182 -12.10 24.53 7.82
N PRO A 183 -12.84 25.61 8.00
CA PRO A 183 -13.23 26.09 9.33
C PRO A 183 -14.11 25.11 10.12
N ASP A 184 -14.90 24.31 9.43
CA ASP A 184 -15.76 23.28 10.00
C ASP A 184 -15.68 21.98 9.18
N PRO A 185 -14.64 21.14 9.41
CA PRO A 185 -14.45 19.89 8.68
C PRO A 185 -15.60 18.89 8.83
N GLU A 186 -16.34 18.95 9.94
CA GLU A 186 -17.47 18.05 10.18
C GLU A 186 -18.71 18.39 9.33
N ALA A 187 -18.82 19.64 8.88
CA ALA A 187 -19.89 20.07 7.99
C ALA A 187 -19.70 19.66 6.52
N ILE A 188 -18.52 19.14 6.16
CA ILE A 188 -18.24 18.71 4.78
C ILE A 188 -19.07 17.47 4.48
N PRO A 189 -19.85 17.45 3.38
CA PRO A 189 -20.58 16.26 2.95
C PRO A 189 -19.63 15.08 2.68
N ASP A 190 -19.98 13.86 3.05
CA ASP A 190 -19.12 12.68 2.94
C ASP A 190 -18.62 12.42 1.52
N ASN A 191 -19.42 12.76 0.50
CA ASN A 191 -19.01 12.62 -0.90
C ASN A 191 -18.01 13.70 -1.37
N GLN A 192 -17.75 14.73 -0.55
CA GLN A 192 -16.79 15.80 -0.81
C GLN A 192 -15.55 15.71 0.10
N LYS A 193 -15.61 14.90 1.16
CA LYS A 193 -14.47 14.71 2.06
C LYS A 193 -13.25 14.13 1.33
N ASP A 194 -12.09 14.52 1.80
CA ASP A 194 -10.82 13.94 1.38
C ASP A 194 -10.79 12.44 1.68
N GLN A 195 -10.15 11.68 0.80
CA GLN A 195 -10.01 10.25 0.97
C GLN A 195 -8.54 9.93 1.28
N ALA A 196 -8.29 9.43 2.46
CA ALA A 196 -6.94 9.11 2.94
C ALA A 196 -6.77 7.62 3.18
N VAL A 197 -5.57 7.11 2.91
CA VAL A 197 -5.21 5.72 3.18
C VAL A 197 -3.76 5.64 3.64
N ASP A 198 -3.52 4.83 4.66
CA ASP A 198 -2.17 4.54 5.15
C ASP A 198 -1.45 3.52 4.27
N CYS A 199 -0.13 3.59 4.29
CA CYS A 199 0.71 2.54 3.75
C CYS A 199 1.07 1.55 4.87
N GLN A 200 0.81 0.27 4.63
CA GLN A 200 1.22 -0.82 5.53
C GLN A 200 2.74 -1.07 5.48
N THR A 201 3.39 -0.73 4.36
CA THR A 201 4.84 -0.76 4.19
C THR A 201 5.25 0.45 3.37
N SER A 202 6.34 1.12 3.74
CA SER A 202 6.73 2.35 3.07
C SER A 202 8.24 2.48 2.94
N GLY A 203 8.68 3.17 1.87
CA GLY A 203 10.08 3.51 1.66
C GLY A 203 10.93 2.36 1.10
N ILE A 204 10.35 1.43 0.35
CA ILE A 204 11.10 0.41 -0.37
C ILE A 204 11.80 1.09 -1.56
N ILE A 205 13.12 1.08 -1.57
CA ILE A 205 13.94 1.71 -2.60
C ILE A 205 14.41 0.65 -3.58
N THR A 206 13.86 0.67 -4.78
CA THR A 206 14.26 -0.20 -5.89
C THR A 206 15.34 0.48 -6.74
N ARG A 207 15.91 -0.22 -7.71
CA ARG A 207 16.84 0.40 -8.67
C ARG A 207 16.21 1.55 -9.45
N THR A 208 14.91 1.47 -9.72
CA THR A 208 14.20 2.39 -10.63
C THR A 208 13.22 3.34 -9.93
N GLY A 209 13.01 3.23 -8.61
CA GLY A 209 12.05 4.12 -7.95
C GLY A 209 11.91 3.84 -6.46
N VAL A 210 10.83 4.35 -5.88
CA VAL A 210 10.40 4.11 -4.50
C VAL A 210 9.02 3.47 -4.52
N VAL A 211 8.79 2.49 -3.66
CA VAL A 211 7.49 1.84 -3.49
C VAL A 211 6.98 2.05 -2.07
N HIS A 212 5.75 2.53 -1.97
CA HIS A 212 4.94 2.51 -0.76
C HIS A 212 3.77 1.56 -0.99
N VAL A 213 3.57 0.60 -0.10
CA VAL A 213 2.50 -0.38 -0.23
C VAL A 213 1.30 0.08 0.57
N ILE A 214 0.21 0.38 -0.10
CA ILE A 214 -1.04 0.82 0.51
C ILE A 214 -1.68 -0.31 1.33
N ASP A 215 -2.36 0.04 2.41
CA ASP A 215 -3.11 -0.89 3.24
C ASP A 215 -4.14 -1.69 2.42
N GLY A 216 -4.30 -2.97 2.74
CA GLY A 216 -5.16 -3.88 2.00
C GLY A 216 -6.66 -3.57 2.10
N ASN A 217 -7.09 -2.74 3.06
CA ASN A 217 -8.49 -2.28 3.16
C ASN A 217 -8.82 -1.18 2.13
N HIS A 218 -7.80 -0.60 1.50
CA HIS A 218 -8.02 0.35 0.42
C HIS A 218 -8.73 -0.31 -0.76
N ARG A 219 -9.79 0.31 -1.26
CA ARG A 219 -10.39 -0.08 -2.54
C ARG A 219 -9.68 0.67 -3.67
N LEU A 220 -9.22 -0.07 -4.67
CA LEU A 220 -8.50 0.50 -5.82
C LEU A 220 -9.24 1.71 -6.41
N PHE A 221 -8.50 2.77 -6.71
CA PHE A 221 -8.96 4.06 -7.25
C PHE A 221 -9.92 4.83 -6.34
N PHE A 222 -9.91 4.54 -5.01
CA PHE A 222 -10.90 5.09 -4.08
C PHE A 222 -12.34 4.86 -4.59
N ASN A 223 -12.55 3.76 -5.28
CA ASN A 223 -13.85 3.41 -5.80
C ASN A 223 -14.74 2.93 -4.64
N ALA A 224 -15.34 3.91 -3.95
CA ALA A 224 -16.28 3.68 -2.85
C ALA A 224 -17.68 3.33 -3.34
N GLN A 225 -17.91 3.18 -4.64
CA GLN A 225 -19.22 2.80 -5.12
C GLN A 225 -19.61 1.44 -4.53
N SER A 226 -20.40 1.50 -3.47
CA SER A 226 -21.39 0.48 -3.20
C SER A 226 -22.22 0.39 -4.48
N LEU A 227 -22.05 -0.70 -5.21
CA LEU A 227 -22.97 -1.00 -6.29
C LEU A 227 -24.31 -1.32 -5.68
N GLY A 228 -25.25 -0.44 -5.90
CA GLY A 228 -26.64 -0.66 -5.63
C GLY A 228 -27.03 -0.48 -4.17
N ASN A 229 -27.46 0.67 -3.83
CA ASN A 229 -28.75 0.95 -3.20
C ASN A 229 -29.51 1.88 -4.11
#